data_21ace5fdb584c8a857fcac9e9e476a6f
#
_entry.id   21ace5fdb584c8a857fcac9e9e476a6f
#
_cell.length_a   1.000
_cell.length_b   1.000
_cell.length_c   1.000
_cell.angle_alpha   90.00
_cell.angle_beta   90.00
_cell.angle_gamma   90.00
#
_symmetry.space_group_name_H-M   'P 1'
#
loop_
_entity.id
_entity.type
_entity.pdbx_description
1 polymer ?
#
loop_
_entity_poly.entity_id
_entity_poly.type
_entity_poly.pdbx_seq_one_letter_code
_entity_poly.pdbx_strand_id
1 'polypeptide(L)'
;MRQVKRVINANAGRHSAERNRDKFLTLTFAKNMTDIQQANRHFHNFVKKLRYRHGAFEYLGVPQIQWERYEKYGVKVWHYHVAVFGLPYVPQKELVETWGHGTVSIEAMESYENPGSYMARYMVKDFSGEELTGHRRFFTSQGLYRPEEIRAESVGEILKGLNIPEECKTYEVTYINNPLVGAVTYRHYDLRKRRQGREEGRVADSRATPGHVERGLQS
;
A
#
# COMPACT_ATOMS: atom_id res chain seq x y z
N MET A 1 -7.88 6.69 -9.72
CA MET A 1 -6.57 6.93 -9.09
C MET A 1 -6.65 7.30 -7.61
N ARG A 2 -7.35 8.36 -7.20
CA ARG A 2 -7.47 8.75 -5.76
C ARG A 2 -7.99 7.61 -4.87
N GLN A 3 -8.98 6.84 -5.32
CA GLN A 3 -9.55 5.72 -4.58
C GLN A 3 -8.51 4.63 -4.28
N VAL A 4 -7.75 4.19 -5.28
CA VAL A 4 -6.71 3.16 -5.11
C VAL A 4 -5.65 3.58 -4.12
N LYS A 5 -5.13 4.82 -4.25
CA LYS A 5 -4.17 5.40 -3.29
C LYS A 5 -4.70 5.37 -1.86
N ARG A 6 -5.96 5.80 -1.65
CA ARG A 6 -6.60 5.83 -0.32
C ARG A 6 -6.77 4.43 0.25
N VAL A 7 -7.22 3.46 -0.56
CA VAL A 7 -7.40 2.07 -0.13
C VAL A 7 -6.06 1.44 0.27
N ILE A 8 -5.01 1.61 -0.53
CA ILE A 8 -3.68 1.05 -0.19
C ILE A 8 -3.18 1.66 1.12
N ASN A 9 -3.20 2.98 1.26
CA ASN A 9 -2.74 3.64 2.49
C ASN A 9 -3.57 3.25 3.73
N ALA A 10 -4.87 3.03 3.57
CA ALA A 10 -5.74 2.61 4.68
C ALA A 10 -5.48 1.16 5.15
N ASN A 11 -4.87 0.33 4.31
CA ASN A 11 -4.57 -1.07 4.64
C ASN A 11 -3.10 -1.32 4.97
N ALA A 12 -2.18 -0.48 4.48
CA ALA A 12 -0.76 -0.61 4.74
C ALA A 12 -0.45 -0.58 6.24
N GLY A 13 0.29 -1.58 6.71
CA GLY A 13 0.71 -1.72 8.12
C GLY A 13 -0.38 -2.26 9.06
N ARG A 14 -1.59 -2.59 8.59
CA ARG A 14 -2.64 -3.17 9.44
C ARG A 14 -2.38 -4.62 9.83
N HIS A 15 -1.67 -5.35 9.00
CA HIS A 15 -1.38 -6.77 9.15
C HIS A 15 0.06 -7.04 9.59
N SER A 16 0.74 -6.05 10.16
CA SER A 16 2.15 -6.08 10.54
C SER A 16 2.45 -6.90 11.80
N ALA A 17 1.96 -8.16 11.86
CA ALA A 17 2.64 -9.15 12.67
C ALA A 17 3.98 -9.50 11.99
N GLU A 18 5.06 -9.76 12.74
CA GLU A 18 6.45 -9.88 12.25
C GLU A 18 6.66 -10.81 11.04
N ARG A 19 5.74 -11.72 10.76
CA ARG A 19 5.78 -12.67 9.64
C ARG A 19 4.90 -12.31 8.44
N ASN A 20 3.97 -11.37 8.60
CA ASN A 20 2.96 -11.02 7.58
C ASN A 20 3.15 -9.58 7.07
N ARG A 21 4.33 -9.30 6.52
CA ARG A 21 4.64 -7.98 5.98
C ARG A 21 3.88 -7.72 4.69
N ASP A 22 3.33 -6.53 4.59
CA ASP A 22 2.70 -6.07 3.35
C ASP A 22 3.73 -5.97 2.22
N LYS A 23 3.32 -6.36 1.02
CA LYS A 23 4.23 -6.51 -0.13
C LYS A 23 3.62 -5.91 -1.40
N PHE A 24 4.47 -5.43 -2.28
CA PHE A 24 4.14 -5.24 -3.67
C PHE A 24 4.67 -6.42 -4.49
N LEU A 25 3.81 -6.95 -5.36
CA LEU A 25 4.20 -7.94 -6.35
C LEU A 25 4.04 -7.37 -7.74
N THR A 26 4.97 -7.67 -8.64
CA THR A 26 4.80 -7.46 -10.07
C THR A 26 4.79 -8.82 -10.77
N LEU A 27 3.66 -9.15 -11.40
CA LEU A 27 3.46 -10.39 -12.12
C LEU A 27 3.61 -10.14 -13.62
N THR A 28 4.65 -10.71 -14.22
CA THR A 28 5.00 -10.50 -15.63
C THR A 28 4.81 -11.79 -16.41
N PHE A 29 4.27 -11.71 -17.62
CA PHE A 29 4.14 -12.85 -18.52
C PHE A 29 5.43 -13.03 -19.33
N ALA A 30 5.92 -14.26 -19.44
CA ALA A 30 7.05 -14.60 -20.29
C ALA A 30 6.69 -14.49 -21.78
N LYS A 31 5.47 -14.88 -22.14
CA LYS A 31 4.91 -14.74 -23.49
C LYS A 31 4.16 -13.42 -23.63
N ASN A 32 3.98 -12.93 -24.85
CA ASN A 32 3.21 -11.73 -25.14
C ASN A 32 1.72 -11.93 -24.82
N MET A 33 1.33 -11.60 -23.60
CA MET A 33 -0.06 -11.66 -23.16
C MET A 33 -0.78 -10.37 -23.59
N THR A 34 -1.48 -10.41 -24.72
CA THR A 34 -2.22 -9.26 -25.28
C THR A 34 -3.71 -9.27 -24.94
N ASP A 35 -4.26 -10.44 -24.61
CA ASP A 35 -5.66 -10.60 -24.20
C ASP A 35 -5.84 -10.31 -22.69
N ILE A 36 -6.47 -9.18 -22.39
CA ILE A 36 -6.77 -8.76 -21.00
C ILE A 36 -7.70 -9.73 -20.26
N GLN A 37 -8.63 -10.38 -20.95
CA GLN A 37 -9.55 -11.33 -20.31
C GLN A 37 -8.80 -12.59 -19.89
N GLN A 38 -7.90 -13.08 -20.73
CA GLN A 38 -7.04 -14.21 -20.41
C GLN A 38 -6.07 -13.85 -19.29
N ALA A 39 -5.44 -12.67 -19.36
CA ALA A 39 -4.58 -12.14 -18.30
C ALA A 39 -5.31 -12.09 -16.95
N ASN A 40 -6.55 -11.58 -16.92
CA ASN A 40 -7.39 -11.53 -15.72
C ASN A 40 -7.68 -12.93 -15.18
N ARG A 41 -7.98 -13.94 -16.03
CA ARG A 41 -8.17 -15.32 -15.58
C ARG A 41 -6.93 -15.89 -14.90
N HIS A 42 -5.75 -15.65 -15.47
CA HIS A 42 -4.48 -16.09 -14.87
C HIS A 42 -4.21 -15.42 -13.53
N PHE A 43 -4.45 -14.11 -13.43
CA PHE A 43 -4.35 -13.38 -12.18
C PHE A 43 -5.28 -13.94 -11.09
N HIS A 44 -6.54 -14.17 -11.41
CA HIS A 44 -7.49 -14.72 -10.44
C HIS A 44 -7.12 -16.16 -10.01
N ASN A 45 -6.61 -16.98 -10.92
CA ASN A 45 -6.13 -18.31 -10.60
C ASN A 45 -4.89 -18.26 -9.69
N PHE A 46 -3.97 -17.33 -9.91
CA PHE A 46 -2.85 -17.12 -9.03
C PHE A 46 -3.29 -16.79 -7.59
N VAL A 47 -4.20 -15.82 -7.43
CA VAL A 47 -4.75 -15.46 -6.12
C VAL A 47 -5.43 -16.64 -5.45
N LYS A 48 -6.24 -17.44 -6.18
CA LYS A 48 -6.90 -18.65 -5.64
C LYS A 48 -5.88 -19.68 -5.15
N LYS A 49 -4.83 -19.96 -5.94
CA LYS A 49 -3.76 -20.91 -5.56
C LYS A 49 -3.02 -20.46 -4.32
N LEU A 50 -2.67 -19.16 -4.22
CA LEU A 50 -2.01 -18.61 -3.04
C LEU A 50 -2.90 -18.72 -1.80
N ARG A 51 -4.18 -18.37 -1.90
CA ARG A 51 -5.13 -18.50 -0.78
C ARG A 51 -5.31 -19.94 -0.34
N TYR A 52 -5.34 -20.85 -1.26
CA TYR A 52 -5.42 -22.28 -0.95
C TYR A 52 -4.22 -22.79 -0.15
N ARG A 53 -3.01 -22.30 -0.49
CA ARG A 53 -1.75 -22.73 0.15
C ARG A 53 -1.43 -22.01 1.46
N HIS A 54 -1.72 -20.72 1.52
CA HIS A 54 -1.23 -19.84 2.60
C HIS A 54 -2.33 -19.19 3.44
N GLY A 55 -3.60 -19.52 3.18
CA GLY A 55 -4.74 -18.94 3.88
C GLY A 55 -5.21 -17.61 3.32
N ALA A 56 -6.09 -16.96 4.05
CA ALA A 56 -6.68 -15.69 3.65
C ALA A 56 -5.67 -14.53 3.73
N PHE A 57 -5.66 -13.69 2.73
CA PHE A 57 -4.95 -12.41 2.69
C PHE A 57 -5.75 -11.42 1.83
N GLU A 58 -5.47 -10.13 2.01
CA GLU A 58 -6.14 -9.09 1.25
C GLU A 58 -5.23 -8.58 0.13
N TYR A 59 -5.83 -8.10 -0.96
CA TYR A 59 -5.07 -7.59 -2.10
C TYR A 59 -5.80 -6.52 -2.88
N LEU A 60 -5.02 -5.69 -3.57
CA LEU A 60 -5.45 -4.80 -4.64
C LEU A 60 -4.51 -5.00 -5.83
N GLY A 61 -5.06 -5.50 -6.94
CA GLY A 61 -4.32 -5.79 -8.18
C GLY A 61 -4.72 -4.84 -9.30
N VAL A 62 -3.73 -4.34 -10.04
CA VAL A 62 -3.90 -3.42 -11.16
C VAL A 62 -3.27 -4.01 -12.41
N PRO A 63 -4.07 -4.30 -13.47
CA PRO A 63 -3.52 -4.62 -14.77
C PRO A 63 -2.87 -3.38 -15.39
N GLN A 64 -1.72 -3.55 -15.99
CA GLN A 64 -1.00 -2.48 -16.67
C GLN A 64 -0.35 -3.01 -17.96
N ILE A 65 -0.22 -2.14 -18.98
CA ILE A 65 0.58 -2.42 -20.16
C ILE A 65 2.06 -2.21 -19.83
N GLN A 66 2.92 -3.12 -20.27
CA GLN A 66 4.38 -2.93 -20.23
C GLN A 66 4.80 -1.91 -21.29
N TRP A 67 4.77 -0.63 -20.93
CA TRP A 67 5.04 0.47 -21.86
C TRP A 67 6.44 0.41 -22.47
N GLU A 68 7.46 0.04 -21.72
CA GLU A 68 8.84 -0.16 -22.23
C GLU A 68 8.88 -1.22 -23.34
N ARG A 69 8.10 -2.29 -23.17
CA ARG A 69 8.01 -3.35 -24.20
C ARG A 69 7.21 -2.89 -25.40
N TYR A 70 6.15 -2.11 -25.17
CA TYR A 70 5.38 -1.51 -26.25
C TYR A 70 6.21 -0.52 -27.06
N GLU A 71 6.96 0.36 -26.42
CA GLU A 71 7.87 1.31 -27.09
C GLU A 71 8.95 0.60 -27.91
N LYS A 72 9.48 -0.53 -27.40
CA LYS A 72 10.54 -1.27 -28.07
C LYS A 72 10.08 -2.18 -29.20
N TYR A 73 8.92 -2.82 -29.04
CA TYR A 73 8.46 -3.89 -29.93
C TYR A 73 7.09 -3.65 -30.56
N GLY A 74 6.41 -2.58 -30.25
CA GLY A 74 5.06 -2.26 -30.76
C GLY A 74 3.94 -3.18 -30.25
N VAL A 75 4.20 -4.02 -29.23
CA VAL A 75 3.24 -5.02 -28.74
C VAL A 75 2.77 -4.68 -27.33
N LYS A 76 1.47 -4.44 -27.17
CA LYS A 76 0.85 -4.19 -25.86
C LYS A 76 0.74 -5.50 -25.07
N VAL A 77 1.55 -5.66 -24.05
CA VAL A 77 1.60 -6.85 -23.19
C VAL A 77 1.17 -6.47 -21.79
N TRP A 78 0.24 -7.24 -21.23
CA TRP A 78 -0.26 -7.02 -19.87
C TRP A 78 0.70 -7.56 -18.81
N HIS A 79 0.75 -6.88 -17.67
CA HIS A 79 1.32 -7.33 -16.40
C HIS A 79 0.45 -6.84 -15.24
N TYR A 80 0.72 -7.29 -14.02
CA TYR A 80 -0.04 -6.87 -12.83
C TYR A 80 0.88 -6.30 -11.78
N HIS A 81 0.51 -5.14 -11.23
CA HIS A 81 1.01 -4.65 -9.97
C HIS A 81 0.00 -4.97 -8.87
N VAL A 82 0.46 -5.62 -7.80
CA VAL A 82 -0.42 -6.13 -6.74
C VAL A 82 0.08 -5.67 -5.39
N ALA A 83 -0.72 -4.89 -4.68
CA ALA A 83 -0.54 -4.65 -3.25
C ALA A 83 -1.16 -5.84 -2.50
N VAL A 84 -0.38 -6.48 -1.65
CA VAL A 84 -0.79 -7.66 -0.87
C VAL A 84 -0.62 -7.38 0.61
N PHE A 85 -1.68 -7.63 1.39
CA PHE A 85 -1.75 -7.34 2.82
C PHE A 85 -2.00 -8.63 3.60
N GLY A 86 -1.18 -8.86 4.64
CA GLY A 86 -1.35 -10.01 5.52
C GLY A 86 -0.95 -11.36 4.92
N LEU A 87 -0.32 -11.43 3.74
CA LEU A 87 0.24 -12.67 3.23
C LEU A 87 1.49 -13.04 4.04
N PRO A 88 1.59 -14.26 4.59
CA PRO A 88 2.79 -14.73 5.26
C PRO A 88 4.00 -14.72 4.32
N TYR A 89 5.18 -14.95 4.86
CA TYR A 89 6.37 -15.09 4.03
C TYR A 89 6.21 -16.26 3.06
N VAL A 90 6.34 -15.97 1.78
CA VAL A 90 6.36 -16.96 0.70
C VAL A 90 7.66 -16.77 -0.08
N PRO A 91 8.48 -17.82 -0.26
CA PRO A 91 9.68 -17.73 -1.08
C PRO A 91 9.35 -17.27 -2.51
N GLN A 92 10.21 -16.43 -3.09
CA GLN A 92 10.00 -15.94 -4.46
C GLN A 92 9.88 -17.09 -5.46
N LYS A 93 10.66 -18.16 -5.30
CA LYS A 93 10.58 -19.35 -6.15
C LYS A 93 9.16 -19.95 -6.16
N GLU A 94 8.53 -20.07 -4.99
CA GLU A 94 7.17 -20.59 -4.89
C GLU A 94 6.14 -19.64 -5.53
N LEU A 95 6.31 -18.33 -5.39
CA LEU A 95 5.45 -17.35 -6.07
C LEU A 95 5.55 -17.46 -7.59
N VAL A 96 6.78 -17.64 -8.14
CA VAL A 96 7.00 -17.84 -9.56
C VAL A 96 6.38 -19.14 -10.04
N GLU A 97 6.55 -20.25 -9.31
CA GLU A 97 5.93 -21.55 -9.62
C GLU A 97 4.39 -21.47 -9.56
N THR A 98 3.86 -20.77 -8.55
CA THR A 98 2.40 -20.58 -8.41
C THR A 98 1.82 -19.72 -9.52
N TRP A 99 2.56 -18.67 -9.92
CA TRP A 99 2.21 -17.84 -11.08
C TRP A 99 2.23 -18.66 -12.36
N GLY A 100 3.31 -19.36 -12.66
CA GLY A 100 3.46 -20.30 -13.77
C GLY A 100 3.42 -19.68 -15.17
N HIS A 101 3.43 -18.36 -15.29
CA HIS A 101 3.30 -17.66 -16.57
C HIS A 101 4.46 -16.72 -16.88
N GLY A 102 5.44 -16.61 -15.97
CA GLY A 102 6.60 -15.76 -16.14
C GLY A 102 7.27 -15.43 -14.82
N THR A 103 7.65 -14.17 -14.60
CA THR A 103 8.39 -13.74 -13.42
C THR A 103 7.50 -13.08 -12.38
N VAL A 104 7.93 -13.14 -11.11
CA VAL A 104 7.35 -12.42 -10.00
C VAL A 104 8.45 -11.60 -9.32
N SER A 105 8.29 -10.29 -9.30
CA SER A 105 9.10 -9.40 -8.46
C SER A 105 8.36 -9.12 -7.16
N ILE A 106 9.13 -8.97 -6.06
CA ILE A 106 8.61 -8.73 -4.71
C ILE A 106 9.34 -7.54 -4.12
N GLU A 107 8.59 -6.62 -3.57
CA GLU A 107 9.11 -5.46 -2.84
C GLU A 107 8.39 -5.30 -1.52
N ALA A 108 9.11 -4.99 -0.44
CA ALA A 108 8.50 -4.71 0.85
C ALA A 108 7.75 -3.37 0.81
N MET A 109 6.49 -3.35 1.23
CA MET A 109 5.69 -2.13 1.23
C MET A 109 6.20 -1.09 2.25
N GLU A 110 6.82 -1.55 3.32
CA GLU A 110 7.45 -0.72 4.37
C GLU A 110 8.58 0.18 3.84
N SER A 111 9.19 -0.19 2.70
CA SER A 111 10.24 0.60 2.04
C SER A 111 9.71 1.92 1.48
N TYR A 112 8.40 2.14 1.48
CA TYR A 112 7.77 3.32 0.91
C TYR A 112 7.07 4.15 1.99
N GLU A 113 7.44 5.41 2.09
CA GLU A 113 6.80 6.39 2.98
C GLU A 113 5.30 6.55 2.67
N ASN A 114 4.94 6.49 1.39
CA ASN A 114 3.55 6.53 0.93
C ASN A 114 3.26 5.41 -0.09
N PRO A 115 2.93 4.20 0.38
CA PRO A 115 2.69 3.04 -0.48
C PRO A 115 1.61 3.26 -1.55
N GLY A 116 0.55 3.99 -1.21
CA GLY A 116 -0.51 4.32 -2.16
C GLY A 116 -0.04 5.24 -3.27
N SER A 117 0.84 6.20 -2.97
CA SER A 117 1.43 7.07 -4.00
C SER A 117 2.42 6.31 -4.89
N TYR A 118 3.15 5.36 -4.33
CA TYR A 118 4.02 4.47 -5.09
C TYR A 118 3.22 3.68 -6.13
N MET A 119 2.19 2.97 -5.70
CA MET A 119 1.33 2.20 -6.60
C MET A 119 0.63 3.09 -7.65
N ALA A 120 0.20 4.29 -7.26
CA ALA A 120 -0.48 5.20 -8.18
C ALA A 120 0.38 5.61 -9.39
N ARG A 121 1.72 5.61 -9.27
CA ARG A 121 2.63 5.91 -10.39
C ARG A 121 2.48 4.93 -11.54
N TYR A 122 2.27 3.67 -11.24
CA TYR A 122 2.07 2.62 -12.25
C TYR A 122 0.72 2.73 -12.97
N MET A 123 -0.24 3.41 -12.34
CA MET A 123 -1.60 3.53 -12.87
C MET A 123 -1.80 4.74 -13.78
N VAL A 124 -0.90 5.74 -13.74
CA VAL A 124 -1.11 7.05 -14.41
C VAL A 124 -1.23 6.90 -15.90
N LYS A 125 -0.36 6.12 -16.54
CA LYS A 125 -0.32 5.95 -17.99
C LYS A 125 -1.56 5.22 -18.54
N ASP A 126 -2.13 4.29 -17.78
CA ASP A 126 -3.20 3.39 -18.28
C ASP A 126 -4.62 3.87 -17.93
N PHE A 127 -4.76 4.75 -16.94
CA PHE A 127 -6.08 5.27 -16.55
C PHE A 127 -6.67 6.29 -17.53
N SER A 128 -5.85 6.88 -18.40
CA SER A 128 -6.26 7.79 -19.47
C SER A 128 -6.43 7.08 -20.81
N GLY A 129 -6.03 5.80 -20.93
CA GLY A 129 -6.05 5.03 -22.16
C GLY A 129 -7.40 4.35 -22.44
N GLU A 130 -7.68 4.13 -23.71
CA GLU A 130 -8.86 3.40 -24.19
C GLU A 130 -8.75 1.88 -23.95
N GLU A 131 -7.55 1.37 -23.64
CA GLU A 131 -7.23 -0.04 -23.55
C GLU A 131 -8.00 -0.79 -22.46
N LEU A 132 -8.41 -0.10 -21.40
CA LEU A 132 -9.25 -0.65 -20.32
C LEU A 132 -10.73 -0.26 -20.47
N THR A 133 -11.15 0.27 -21.60
CA THR A 133 -12.56 0.59 -21.85
C THR A 133 -13.38 -0.70 -21.81
N GLY A 134 -14.42 -0.75 -20.97
CA GLY A 134 -15.24 -1.94 -20.76
C GLY A 134 -14.60 -2.99 -19.82
N HIS A 135 -13.39 -2.78 -19.32
CA HIS A 135 -12.71 -3.67 -18.38
C HIS A 135 -12.52 -3.04 -17.01
N ARG A 136 -12.39 -3.89 -15.98
CA ARG A 136 -12.07 -3.43 -14.63
C ARG A 136 -10.64 -2.88 -14.57
N ARG A 137 -10.51 -1.66 -14.08
CA ARG A 137 -9.22 -0.98 -13.94
C ARG A 137 -8.39 -1.49 -12.76
N PHE A 138 -9.04 -2.14 -11.79
CA PHE A 138 -8.38 -2.79 -10.66
C PHE A 138 -9.29 -3.85 -10.05
N PHE A 139 -8.68 -4.80 -9.34
CA PHE A 139 -9.33 -5.87 -8.60
C PHE A 139 -9.03 -5.72 -7.12
N THR A 140 -10.02 -5.96 -6.27
CA THR A 140 -9.85 -5.93 -4.82
C THR A 140 -10.47 -7.17 -4.18
N SER A 141 -9.84 -7.64 -3.11
CA SER A 141 -10.48 -8.54 -2.18
C SER A 141 -11.58 -7.83 -1.37
N GLN A 142 -12.46 -8.62 -0.75
CA GLN A 142 -13.62 -8.07 -0.02
C GLN A 142 -13.27 -7.51 1.36
N GLY A 143 -12.24 -8.06 2.02
CA GLY A 143 -11.84 -7.67 3.38
C GLY A 143 -10.97 -6.41 3.47
N LEU A 144 -10.69 -5.74 2.35
CA LEU A 144 -9.96 -4.47 2.38
C LEU A 144 -10.78 -3.40 3.10
N TYR A 145 -10.12 -2.74 4.05
CA TYR A 145 -10.66 -1.55 4.69
C TYR A 145 -10.83 -0.45 3.65
N ARG A 146 -12.02 0.14 3.63
CA ARG A 146 -12.32 1.28 2.76
C ARG A 146 -12.27 2.55 3.61
N PRO A 147 -11.47 3.54 3.21
CA PRO A 147 -11.40 4.80 3.95
C PRO A 147 -12.75 5.50 3.92
N GLU A 148 -13.18 5.98 5.07
CA GLU A 148 -14.37 6.79 5.22
C GLU A 148 -14.11 8.23 4.76
N GLU A 149 -15.12 8.86 4.17
CA GLU A 149 -15.13 10.28 3.86
C GLU A 149 -16.07 10.98 4.82
N ILE A 150 -15.50 11.67 5.79
CA ILE A 150 -16.27 12.45 6.77
C ILE A 150 -16.37 13.89 6.24
N ARG A 151 -17.59 14.39 6.13
CA ARG A 151 -17.87 15.77 5.78
C ARG A 151 -18.35 16.49 7.03
N ALA A 152 -17.73 17.61 7.33
CA ALA A 152 -18.14 18.47 8.45
C ALA A 152 -17.91 19.93 8.08
N GLU A 153 -18.60 20.82 8.79
CA GLU A 153 -18.47 22.27 8.61
C GLU A 153 -17.07 22.77 9.02
N SER A 154 -16.45 22.10 10.00
CA SER A 154 -15.10 22.43 10.46
C SER A 154 -14.18 21.19 10.51
N VAL A 155 -13.12 21.20 9.69
CA VAL A 155 -12.06 20.19 9.75
C VAL A 155 -11.31 20.25 11.09
N GLY A 156 -11.20 21.44 11.71
CA GLY A 156 -10.56 21.63 13.01
C GLY A 156 -11.26 20.87 14.11
N GLU A 157 -12.59 20.81 14.11
CA GLU A 157 -13.37 20.04 15.09
C GLU A 157 -13.17 18.53 14.92
N ILE A 158 -13.15 18.05 13.67
CA ILE A 158 -12.85 16.64 13.41
C ILE A 158 -11.46 16.27 13.91
N LEU A 159 -10.43 17.08 13.63
CA LEU A 159 -9.05 16.81 14.06
C LEU A 159 -8.93 16.80 15.58
N LYS A 160 -9.62 17.72 16.29
CA LYS A 160 -9.70 17.72 17.75
C LYS A 160 -10.42 16.49 18.29
N GLY A 161 -11.58 16.13 17.73
CA GLY A 161 -12.35 14.96 18.15
C GLY A 161 -11.60 13.63 17.94
N LEU A 162 -10.80 13.52 16.87
CA LEU A 162 -9.95 12.36 16.59
C LEU A 162 -8.62 12.38 17.37
N ASN A 163 -8.32 13.46 18.10
CA ASN A 163 -7.08 13.66 18.85
C ASN A 163 -5.82 13.32 18.03
N ILE A 164 -5.75 13.88 16.83
CA ILE A 164 -4.62 13.66 15.91
C ILE A 164 -3.52 14.66 16.23
N PRO A 165 -2.34 14.19 16.70
CA PRO A 165 -1.23 15.06 17.01
C PRO A 165 -0.68 15.77 15.77
N GLU A 166 -0.23 17.01 15.92
CA GLU A 166 0.31 17.81 14.83
C GLU A 166 1.64 17.23 14.27
N GLU A 167 2.42 16.54 15.08
CA GLU A 167 3.62 15.80 14.66
C GLU A 167 3.33 14.68 13.66
N CYS A 168 2.09 14.21 13.59
CA CYS A 168 1.65 13.26 12.58
C CYS A 168 1.39 13.91 11.21
N LYS A 169 1.40 15.24 11.13
CA LYS A 169 1.23 15.95 9.86
C LYS A 169 2.46 15.77 8.97
N THR A 170 2.27 15.17 7.80
CA THR A 170 3.33 14.89 6.85
C THR A 170 3.34 15.83 5.65
N TYR A 171 2.22 16.51 5.41
CA TYR A 171 2.10 17.40 4.27
C TYR A 171 0.99 18.43 4.50
N GLU A 172 1.23 19.66 4.11
CA GLU A 172 0.24 20.73 4.05
C GLU A 172 0.48 21.61 2.83
N VAL A 173 -0.58 21.93 2.10
CA VAL A 173 -0.55 22.91 1.01
C VAL A 173 -1.86 23.67 0.97
N THR A 174 -1.77 24.97 0.76
CA THR A 174 -2.92 25.84 0.52
C THR A 174 -2.84 26.39 -0.89
N TYR A 175 -3.94 26.29 -1.63
CA TYR A 175 -4.06 26.83 -2.96
C TYR A 175 -5.42 27.50 -3.15
N ILE A 176 -5.47 28.50 -4.02
CA ILE A 176 -6.68 29.19 -4.42
C ILE A 176 -7.08 28.58 -5.78
N ASN A 177 -8.11 27.75 -5.78
CA ASN A 177 -8.51 27.00 -6.98
C ASN A 177 -9.58 27.74 -7.80
N ASN A 178 -10.39 28.56 -7.13
CA ASN A 178 -11.47 29.33 -7.74
C ASN A 178 -11.80 30.52 -6.81
N PRO A 179 -11.95 31.75 -7.34
CA PRO A 179 -12.33 32.92 -6.55
C PRO A 179 -13.64 32.75 -5.77
N LEU A 180 -14.56 31.91 -6.24
CA LEU A 180 -15.83 31.61 -5.56
C LEU A 180 -15.69 30.64 -4.38
N VAL A 181 -14.66 29.79 -4.36
CA VAL A 181 -14.44 28.79 -3.32
C VAL A 181 -13.45 29.27 -2.28
N GLY A 182 -12.62 30.27 -2.63
CA GLY A 182 -11.58 30.79 -1.77
C GLY A 182 -10.35 29.87 -1.66
N ALA A 183 -9.64 30.00 -0.56
CA ALA A 183 -8.45 29.19 -0.28
C ALA A 183 -8.83 27.80 0.22
N VAL A 184 -8.25 26.76 -0.41
CA VAL A 184 -8.42 25.37 -0.01
C VAL A 184 -7.10 24.86 0.57
N THR A 185 -7.11 24.41 1.82
CA THR A 185 -5.96 23.80 2.48
C THR A 185 -6.11 22.28 2.48
N TYR A 186 -5.12 21.60 1.91
CA TYR A 186 -5.00 20.15 1.95
C TYR A 186 -3.96 19.78 3.01
N ARG A 187 -4.34 18.88 3.93
CA ARG A 187 -3.44 18.34 4.96
C ARG A 187 -3.41 16.83 4.89
N HIS A 188 -2.24 16.26 5.13
CA HIS A 188 -2.05 14.83 5.25
C HIS A 188 -1.41 14.49 6.60
N TYR A 189 -2.02 13.55 7.33
CA TYR A 189 -1.53 13.05 8.61
C TYR A 189 -1.25 11.55 8.48
N ASP A 190 -0.10 11.09 8.98
CA ASP A 190 0.26 9.68 9.05
C ASP A 190 0.36 9.22 10.51
N LEU A 191 -0.67 8.51 10.97
CA LEU A 191 -0.76 8.05 12.36
C LEU A 191 0.21 6.92 12.69
N ARG A 192 0.92 6.34 11.72
CA ARG A 192 1.98 5.35 11.96
C ARG A 192 3.15 5.98 12.71
N LYS A 193 3.44 7.27 12.50
CA LYS A 193 4.45 8.03 13.25
C LYS A 193 4.18 8.07 14.76
N ARG A 194 2.91 8.05 15.17
CA ARG A 194 2.53 7.99 16.59
C ARG A 194 2.94 6.67 17.27
N ARG A 195 3.03 5.57 16.53
CA ARG A 195 3.46 4.26 17.06
C ARG A 195 4.97 4.23 17.26
N GLN A 196 5.75 4.78 16.32
CA GLN A 196 7.21 4.82 16.41
C GLN A 196 7.69 5.66 17.61
N GLY A 197 7.15 6.85 17.83
CA GLY A 197 7.49 7.69 19.00
C GLY A 197 7.12 7.06 20.36
N ARG A 198 6.10 6.18 20.41
CA ARG A 198 5.77 5.44 21.64
C ARG A 198 6.71 4.25 21.90
N GLU A 199 7.22 3.61 20.85
CA GLU A 199 8.20 2.52 20.99
C GLU A 199 9.57 3.07 21.39
N GLU A 200 10.01 4.17 20.80
CA GLU A 200 11.25 4.86 21.19
C GLU A 200 11.20 5.38 22.63
N GLY A 201 10.07 5.95 23.06
CA GLY A 201 9.84 6.39 24.44
C GLY A 201 9.85 5.22 25.45
N ARG A 202 9.33 4.04 25.09
CA ARG A 202 9.39 2.84 25.93
C ARG A 202 10.80 2.26 26.03
N VAL A 203 11.58 2.30 24.97
CA VAL A 203 12.97 1.83 24.96
C VAL A 203 13.87 2.76 25.77
N ALA A 204 13.61 4.08 25.73
CA ALA A 204 14.37 5.06 26.55
C ALA A 204 14.10 4.89 28.05
N ASP A 205 12.83 4.62 28.44
CA ASP A 205 12.44 4.44 29.84
C ASP A 205 12.95 3.10 30.43
N SER A 206 13.11 2.07 29.59
CA SER A 206 13.66 0.78 30.00
C SER A 206 15.19 0.80 30.18
N ARG A 207 15.89 1.84 29.78
CA ARG A 207 17.34 2.06 29.97
C ARG A 207 17.70 2.93 31.17
N ALA A 208 16.72 3.42 31.92
CA ALA A 208 16.96 4.07 33.20
C ALA A 208 17.44 3.03 34.24
N THR A 209 18.70 3.02 34.48
CA THR A 209 19.43 2.10 35.40
C THR A 209 18.93 2.29 36.84
N PRO A 210 18.70 1.21 37.63
CA PRO A 210 18.45 1.35 39.06
C PRO A 210 19.70 1.88 39.75
N GLY A 211 19.51 2.95 40.53
CA GLY A 211 20.58 3.58 41.29
C GLY A 211 21.34 2.60 42.20
N HIS A 212 22.62 2.74 42.18
CA HIS A 212 23.56 2.08 43.05
C HIS A 212 23.27 2.50 44.51
N VAL A 213 22.76 1.59 45.31
CA VAL A 213 22.67 1.76 46.78
C VAL A 213 24.02 1.39 47.34
N GLU A 214 24.84 2.39 47.67
CA GLU A 214 26.00 2.20 48.55
C GLU A 214 25.52 1.80 49.95
N ARG A 215 25.83 0.57 50.36
CA ARG A 215 25.77 0.18 51.77
C ARG A 215 27.07 0.61 52.41
N GLY A 216 27.01 1.67 53.23
CA GLY A 216 28.07 2.01 54.16
C GLY A 216 28.21 0.92 55.21
N LEU A 217 29.36 0.29 55.26
CA LEU A 217 29.83 -0.50 56.37
C LEU A 217 30.40 0.50 57.42
N GLN A 218 29.73 0.56 58.55
CA GLN A 218 30.37 1.06 59.78
C GLN A 218 30.81 -0.13 60.60
N SER A 219 32.08 -0.07 60.98
CA SER A 219 32.90 -0.82 61.94
C SER A 219 32.19 -1.60 63.01
#